data_2c5eeb4e20edf5f21a42676871c68604
#
_entry.id   2c5eeb4e20edf5f21a42676871c68604
#
_cell.length_a   1.000
_cell.length_b   1.000
_cell.length_c   1.000
_cell.angle_alpha   90.00
_cell.angle_beta   90.00
_cell.angle_gamma   90.00
#
_symmetry.space_group_name_H-M   'P 1'
#
loop_
_entity.id
_entity.type
_entity.pdbx_description
1 polymer ?
#
loop_
_entity_poly.entity_id
_entity_poly.type
_entity_poly.pdbx_seq_one_letter_code
_entity_poly.pdbx_strand_id
1 'polypeptide(L)'
;MNILVCDDSIIARKSIIRHLDISSHLEIFQAENGQQALELLATHPIDLLFLDLTMPVLDGFGVLTALPVNTYPTKVVVVSADIQSQAKQRCIDLGAIAFLDKPFAPMELAVLLDDYLVPSSKVEPVQRSQLSQFDIIANIKEMSNVALGTSASLISEQVGQFIEMPIPNVASLHQSELKMTVQDIVDHSEYRAVSQRFVGHGINGEALVCLHGDGLSQLAQVYGGSDQNIAKDQNSTSEIILDLANLTVSSFLVSFSKQLDISISLRQPIILEKEQLQESLGCNQFLSGYDKDIFTIEFVYKSEDIDLACDVIFLMHNESLNAIGDILETVL
;
A
#
# COMPACT_ATOMS: atom_id res chain seq x y z
N MET A 1 -16.10 -27.35 7.42
CA MET A 1 -16.11 -26.18 6.53
C MET A 1 -14.69 -25.85 6.14
N ASN A 2 -14.42 -25.66 4.87
CA ASN A 2 -13.09 -25.39 4.34
C ASN A 2 -12.96 -23.92 4.02
N ILE A 3 -11.98 -23.25 4.64
CA ILE A 3 -11.73 -21.83 4.48
C ILE A 3 -10.37 -21.65 3.82
N LEU A 4 -10.31 -20.81 2.78
CA LEU A 4 -9.06 -20.40 2.16
C LEU A 4 -8.80 -18.93 2.51
N VAL A 5 -7.61 -18.62 3.02
CA VAL A 5 -7.13 -17.26 3.26
C VAL A 5 -6.03 -16.96 2.26
N CYS A 6 -6.31 -16.05 1.34
CA CYS A 6 -5.40 -15.63 0.28
C CYS A 6 -4.97 -14.17 0.47
N ASP A 7 -3.70 -13.97 0.81
CA ASP A 7 -3.09 -12.68 1.09
C ASP A 7 -1.57 -12.85 1.00
N ASP A 8 -0.83 -11.91 0.44
CA ASP A 8 0.64 -12.02 0.34
C ASP A 8 1.33 -11.77 1.69
N SER A 9 0.67 -11.05 2.61
CA SER A 9 1.15 -10.80 3.97
C SER A 9 0.86 -11.98 4.91
N ILE A 10 1.93 -12.56 5.43
CA ILE A 10 1.85 -13.63 6.45
C ILE A 10 1.12 -13.17 7.72
N ILE A 11 1.24 -11.86 8.03
CA ILE A 11 0.63 -11.24 9.21
C ILE A 11 -0.87 -11.06 8.99
N ALA A 12 -1.28 -10.58 7.82
CA ALA A 12 -2.69 -10.46 7.47
C ALA A 12 -3.37 -11.84 7.47
N ARG A 13 -2.74 -12.87 6.88
CA ARG A 13 -3.25 -14.25 6.96
C ARG A 13 -3.42 -14.72 8.41
N LYS A 14 -2.39 -14.54 9.25
CA LYS A 14 -2.45 -14.91 10.68
C LYS A 14 -3.51 -14.10 11.42
N SER A 15 -3.69 -12.82 11.11
CA SER A 15 -4.71 -11.98 11.71
C SER A 15 -6.12 -12.53 11.43
N ILE A 16 -6.45 -12.84 10.18
CA ILE A 16 -7.73 -13.44 9.82
C ILE A 16 -7.88 -14.79 10.54
N ILE A 17 -6.89 -15.68 10.44
CA ILE A 17 -6.93 -17.02 11.03
C ILE A 17 -7.13 -16.98 12.54
N ARG A 18 -6.52 -16.04 13.25
CA ARG A 18 -6.67 -15.88 14.71
C ARG A 18 -8.10 -15.57 15.13
N HIS A 19 -8.87 -14.89 14.27
CA HIS A 19 -10.26 -14.54 14.54
C HIS A 19 -11.25 -15.60 14.05
N LEU A 20 -10.78 -16.57 13.25
CA LEU A 20 -11.56 -17.76 12.95
C LEU A 20 -11.51 -18.64 14.18
N ASP A 21 -12.65 -18.79 14.89
CA ASP A 21 -12.73 -19.72 16.02
C ASP A 21 -12.43 -21.14 15.51
N ILE A 22 -11.25 -21.66 15.87
CA ILE A 22 -10.80 -22.98 15.44
C ILE A 22 -11.56 -24.03 16.26
N SER A 23 -12.86 -24.07 16.06
CA SER A 23 -13.65 -25.22 16.49
C SER A 23 -13.23 -26.42 15.63
N SER A 24 -13.29 -27.61 16.18
CA SER A 24 -12.78 -28.89 15.65
C SER A 24 -13.28 -29.31 14.25
N HIS A 25 -13.93 -28.43 13.50
CA HIS A 25 -14.59 -28.69 12.22
C HIS A 25 -14.17 -27.73 11.08
N LEU A 26 -13.20 -26.83 11.31
CA LEU A 26 -12.68 -25.93 10.28
C LEU A 26 -11.36 -26.46 9.73
N GLU A 27 -11.24 -26.57 8.41
CA GLU A 27 -9.99 -26.81 7.72
C GLU A 27 -9.57 -25.52 7.03
N ILE A 28 -8.37 -25.01 7.33
CA ILE A 28 -7.87 -23.73 6.85
C ILE A 28 -6.74 -23.94 5.87
N PHE A 29 -6.94 -23.44 4.66
CA PHE A 29 -5.95 -23.37 3.60
C PHE A 29 -5.38 -21.95 3.50
N GLN A 30 -4.14 -21.82 3.06
CA GLN A 30 -3.49 -20.53 2.87
C GLN A 30 -2.88 -20.43 1.48
N ALA A 31 -2.99 -19.24 0.87
CA ALA A 31 -2.34 -18.89 -0.38
C ALA A 31 -1.64 -17.53 -0.24
N GLU A 32 -0.51 -17.35 -0.91
CA GLU A 32 0.29 -16.13 -0.86
C GLU A 32 0.09 -15.24 -2.11
N ASN A 33 -0.68 -15.70 -3.07
CA ASN A 33 -1.05 -14.99 -4.29
C ASN A 33 -2.26 -15.66 -4.94
N GLY A 34 -2.86 -14.95 -5.90
CA GLY A 34 -4.06 -15.42 -6.58
C GLY A 34 -3.87 -16.71 -7.37
N GLN A 35 -2.68 -16.97 -7.92
CA GLN A 35 -2.40 -18.19 -8.65
C GLN A 35 -2.49 -19.43 -7.75
N GLN A 36 -1.86 -19.36 -6.57
CA GLN A 36 -1.97 -20.44 -5.57
C GLN A 36 -3.42 -20.60 -5.07
N ALA A 37 -4.16 -19.50 -4.93
CA ALA A 37 -5.56 -19.58 -4.54
C ALA A 37 -6.38 -20.35 -5.57
N LEU A 38 -6.23 -20.07 -6.86
CA LEU A 38 -6.92 -20.79 -7.94
C LEU A 38 -6.55 -22.29 -7.98
N GLU A 39 -5.31 -22.65 -7.72
CA GLU A 39 -4.85 -24.03 -7.64
C GLU A 39 -5.50 -24.79 -6.46
N LEU A 40 -5.61 -24.15 -5.31
CA LEU A 40 -6.29 -24.71 -4.14
C LEU A 40 -7.80 -24.84 -4.38
N LEU A 41 -8.44 -23.85 -4.98
CA LEU A 41 -9.85 -23.88 -5.35
C LEU A 41 -10.16 -24.99 -6.38
N ALA A 42 -9.23 -25.32 -7.27
CA ALA A 42 -9.39 -26.40 -8.23
C ALA A 42 -9.25 -27.80 -7.61
N THR A 43 -8.53 -27.91 -6.47
CA THR A 43 -8.18 -29.20 -5.86
C THR A 43 -8.92 -29.51 -4.56
N HIS A 44 -9.48 -28.49 -3.91
CA HIS A 44 -10.17 -28.61 -2.63
C HIS A 44 -11.58 -27.98 -2.68
N PRO A 45 -12.57 -28.57 -2.02
CA PRO A 45 -13.90 -27.95 -1.90
C PRO A 45 -13.85 -26.82 -0.87
N ILE A 46 -13.53 -25.62 -1.30
CA ILE A 46 -13.48 -24.42 -0.43
C ILE A 46 -14.88 -23.82 -0.31
N ASP A 47 -15.35 -23.63 0.93
CA ASP A 47 -16.66 -23.04 1.21
C ASP A 47 -16.59 -21.50 1.27
N LEU A 48 -15.50 -20.96 1.84
CA LEU A 48 -15.30 -19.53 2.05
C LEU A 48 -13.86 -19.14 1.68
N LEU A 49 -13.70 -18.10 0.86
CA LEU A 49 -12.42 -17.49 0.51
C LEU A 49 -12.36 -16.07 1.08
N PHE A 50 -11.36 -15.81 1.92
CA PHE A 50 -10.91 -14.45 2.23
C PHE A 50 -9.83 -14.08 1.21
N LEU A 51 -10.04 -12.99 0.48
CA LEU A 51 -9.23 -12.62 -0.67
C LEU A 51 -8.72 -11.18 -0.55
N ASP A 52 -7.41 -11.00 -0.48
CA ASP A 52 -6.82 -9.69 -0.68
C ASP A 52 -6.81 -9.29 -2.16
N LEU A 53 -6.90 -7.98 -2.42
CA LEU A 53 -6.87 -7.45 -3.79
C LEU A 53 -5.45 -7.22 -4.28
N THR A 54 -4.54 -6.81 -3.40
CA THR A 54 -3.22 -6.31 -3.78
C THR A 54 -2.15 -7.35 -3.51
N MET A 55 -1.94 -8.23 -4.46
CA MET A 55 -0.99 -9.35 -4.36
C MET A 55 -0.12 -9.48 -5.61
N PRO A 56 1.12 -9.98 -5.48
CA PRO A 56 1.98 -10.29 -6.63
C PRO A 56 1.47 -11.50 -7.42
N VAL A 57 1.99 -11.69 -8.65
CA VAL A 57 1.73 -12.80 -9.58
C VAL A 57 0.33 -12.74 -10.19
N LEU A 58 -0.72 -12.85 -9.37
CA LEU A 58 -2.11 -12.68 -9.76
C LEU A 58 -2.83 -11.97 -8.61
N ASP A 59 -3.40 -10.82 -8.89
CA ASP A 59 -4.14 -10.00 -7.96
C ASP A 59 -5.54 -10.55 -7.65
N GLY A 60 -6.23 -9.96 -6.67
CA GLY A 60 -7.56 -10.42 -6.28
C GLY A 60 -8.62 -10.20 -7.35
N PHE A 61 -8.50 -9.16 -8.18
CA PHE A 61 -9.43 -8.94 -9.29
C PHE A 61 -9.27 -10.03 -10.35
N GLY A 62 -8.04 -10.48 -10.62
CA GLY A 62 -7.76 -11.61 -11.49
C GLY A 62 -8.37 -12.91 -10.98
N VAL A 63 -8.29 -13.16 -9.67
CA VAL A 63 -8.96 -14.31 -9.03
C VAL A 63 -10.47 -14.23 -9.19
N LEU A 64 -11.11 -13.10 -8.85
CA LEU A 64 -12.55 -12.91 -8.99
C LEU A 64 -13.01 -13.08 -10.44
N THR A 65 -12.25 -12.58 -11.39
CA THR A 65 -12.55 -12.72 -12.82
C THR A 65 -12.45 -14.16 -13.30
N ALA A 66 -11.51 -14.94 -12.76
CA ALA A 66 -11.33 -16.35 -13.10
C ALA A 66 -12.40 -17.26 -12.47
N LEU A 67 -13.06 -16.81 -11.39
CA LEU A 67 -14.14 -17.55 -10.73
C LEU A 67 -15.50 -17.22 -11.39
N PRO A 68 -16.19 -18.19 -12.03
CA PRO A 68 -17.50 -17.94 -12.61
C PRO A 68 -18.54 -17.70 -11.50
N VAL A 69 -18.90 -16.44 -11.33
CA VAL A 69 -19.73 -15.88 -10.25
C VAL A 69 -21.04 -16.64 -9.95
N ASN A 70 -21.65 -17.24 -10.96
CA ASN A 70 -22.95 -17.88 -10.82
C ASN A 70 -22.90 -19.41 -10.68
N THR A 71 -21.74 -20.02 -10.76
CA THR A 71 -21.58 -21.48 -10.78
C THR A 71 -20.60 -22.03 -9.77
N TYR A 72 -19.79 -21.15 -9.15
CA TYR A 72 -18.80 -21.57 -8.16
C TYR A 72 -19.43 -21.59 -6.76
N PRO A 73 -19.33 -22.69 -6.02
CA PRO A 73 -19.96 -22.81 -4.70
C PRO A 73 -19.26 -22.00 -3.61
N THR A 74 -18.00 -21.57 -3.84
CA THR A 74 -17.21 -20.83 -2.87
C THR A 74 -17.72 -19.40 -2.73
N LYS A 75 -17.99 -18.98 -1.51
CA LYS A 75 -18.32 -17.59 -1.17
C LYS A 75 -17.00 -16.80 -1.03
N VAL A 76 -16.94 -15.60 -1.61
CA VAL A 76 -15.74 -14.76 -1.57
C VAL A 76 -16.02 -13.51 -0.75
N VAL A 77 -15.23 -13.33 0.31
CA VAL A 77 -15.13 -12.10 1.10
C VAL A 77 -13.82 -11.42 0.73
N VAL A 78 -13.90 -10.23 0.18
CA VAL A 78 -12.71 -9.43 -0.10
C VAL A 78 -12.26 -8.74 1.20
N VAL A 79 -10.96 -8.82 1.51
CA VAL A 79 -10.33 -8.17 2.67
C VAL A 79 -9.18 -7.32 2.16
N SER A 80 -9.38 -6.01 1.98
CA SER A 80 -8.39 -5.19 1.29
C SER A 80 -8.17 -3.83 1.95
N ALA A 81 -6.96 -3.30 1.75
CA ALA A 81 -6.61 -1.92 2.08
C ALA A 81 -7.11 -0.92 1.04
N ASP A 82 -7.45 -1.36 -0.17
CA ASP A 82 -8.04 -0.50 -1.19
C ASP A 82 -9.51 -0.20 -0.85
N ILE A 83 -9.74 1.00 -0.29
CA ILE A 83 -11.07 1.47 0.15
C ILE A 83 -11.80 2.29 -0.91
N GLN A 84 -11.28 2.39 -2.13
CA GLN A 84 -11.90 3.13 -3.23
C GLN A 84 -13.28 2.58 -3.54
N SER A 85 -14.28 3.46 -3.71
CA SER A 85 -15.65 3.06 -4.02
C SER A 85 -15.75 2.25 -5.32
N GLN A 86 -14.92 2.57 -6.30
CA GLN A 86 -14.86 1.86 -7.58
C GLN A 86 -14.31 0.43 -7.39
N ALA A 87 -13.28 0.24 -6.56
CA ALA A 87 -12.75 -1.08 -6.25
C ALA A 87 -13.81 -1.95 -5.54
N LYS A 88 -14.49 -1.39 -4.56
CA LYS A 88 -15.59 -2.07 -3.85
C LYS A 88 -16.72 -2.48 -4.80
N GLN A 89 -17.17 -1.56 -5.65
CA GLN A 89 -18.23 -1.84 -6.62
C GLN A 89 -17.80 -2.93 -7.61
N ARG A 90 -16.57 -2.85 -8.13
CA ARG A 90 -16.00 -3.86 -9.04
C ARG A 90 -15.96 -5.24 -8.40
N CYS A 91 -15.60 -5.35 -7.12
CA CYS A 91 -15.62 -6.63 -6.40
C CYS A 91 -17.02 -7.24 -6.30
N ILE A 92 -18.03 -6.41 -5.97
CA ILE A 92 -19.42 -6.84 -5.89
C ILE A 92 -19.93 -7.30 -7.27
N ASP A 93 -19.64 -6.52 -8.32
CA ASP A 93 -20.04 -6.87 -9.71
C ASP A 93 -19.37 -8.17 -10.18
N LEU A 94 -18.17 -8.48 -9.69
CA LEU A 94 -17.47 -9.73 -9.93
C LEU A 94 -17.91 -10.87 -9.00
N GLY A 95 -18.84 -10.62 -8.07
CA GLY A 95 -19.51 -11.64 -7.26
C GLY A 95 -18.95 -11.86 -5.86
N ALA A 96 -18.14 -10.97 -5.36
CA ALA A 96 -17.83 -10.96 -3.95
C ALA A 96 -19.11 -10.73 -3.12
N ILE A 97 -19.28 -11.53 -2.07
CA ILE A 97 -20.47 -11.43 -1.20
C ILE A 97 -20.35 -10.33 -0.14
N ALA A 98 -19.11 -9.95 0.20
CA ALA A 98 -18.83 -8.89 1.15
C ALA A 98 -17.44 -8.30 0.89
N PHE A 99 -17.24 -7.11 1.42
CA PHE A 99 -15.95 -6.38 1.40
C PHE A 99 -15.63 -5.91 2.82
N LEU A 100 -14.42 -6.19 3.29
CA LEU A 100 -13.92 -5.82 4.60
C LEU A 100 -12.69 -4.93 4.43
N ASP A 101 -12.74 -3.72 4.99
CA ASP A 101 -11.65 -2.75 4.89
C ASP A 101 -10.52 -3.11 5.87
N LYS A 102 -9.26 -3.11 5.44
CA LYS A 102 -8.10 -3.22 6.34
C LYS A 102 -7.73 -1.84 6.90
N PRO A 103 -7.43 -1.71 8.22
CA PRO A 103 -7.56 -2.72 9.26
C PRO A 103 -9.02 -2.90 9.69
N PHE A 104 -9.46 -4.12 9.87
CA PHE A 104 -10.81 -4.43 10.33
C PHE A 104 -10.83 -4.69 11.85
N ALA A 105 -11.95 -4.32 12.49
CA ALA A 105 -12.17 -4.69 13.89
C ALA A 105 -12.59 -6.17 14.00
N PRO A 106 -12.17 -6.88 15.07
CA PRO A 106 -12.57 -8.27 15.31
C PRO A 106 -14.09 -8.50 15.22
N MET A 107 -14.87 -7.51 15.64
CA MET A 107 -16.32 -7.56 15.62
C MET A 107 -16.89 -7.55 14.18
N GLU A 108 -16.26 -6.85 13.25
CA GLU A 108 -16.70 -6.78 11.85
C GLU A 108 -16.55 -8.14 11.18
N LEU A 109 -15.41 -8.80 11.40
CA LEU A 109 -15.19 -10.16 10.92
C LEU A 109 -16.14 -11.15 11.60
N ALA A 110 -16.40 -11.02 12.92
CA ALA A 110 -17.31 -11.88 13.65
C ALA A 110 -18.76 -11.77 13.12
N VAL A 111 -19.26 -10.57 12.88
CA VAL A 111 -20.59 -10.33 12.29
C VAL A 111 -20.69 -10.98 10.91
N LEU A 112 -19.66 -10.86 10.09
CA LEU A 112 -19.61 -11.47 8.77
C LEU A 112 -19.60 -13.02 8.87
N LEU A 113 -18.92 -13.56 9.86
CA LEU A 113 -18.84 -15.00 10.08
C LEU A 113 -20.13 -15.58 10.70
N ASP A 114 -20.85 -14.83 11.52
CA ASP A 114 -22.15 -15.25 12.10
C ASP A 114 -23.19 -15.58 11.02
N ASP A 115 -23.11 -14.93 9.87
CA ASP A 115 -23.97 -15.24 8.71
C ASP A 115 -23.58 -16.57 8.03
N TYR A 116 -22.39 -17.10 8.28
CA TYR A 116 -21.81 -18.26 7.58
C TYR A 116 -21.30 -19.37 8.50
N LEU A 117 -21.01 -19.07 9.79
CA LEU A 117 -20.53 -20.01 10.80
C LEU A 117 -21.51 -20.02 11.98
N VAL A 118 -21.78 -21.19 12.55
CA VAL A 118 -22.60 -21.35 13.76
C VAL A 118 -21.75 -20.98 15.00
N PRO A 119 -22.29 -20.33 16.05
CA PRO A 119 -21.52 -19.65 17.08
C PRO A 119 -20.81 -20.59 18.04
N SER A 120 -19.58 -20.31 18.39
CA SER A 120 -18.98 -20.70 19.70
C SER A 120 -17.70 -19.94 20.09
N SER A 121 -17.76 -19.53 21.35
CA SER A 121 -16.81 -19.39 22.48
C SER A 121 -15.37 -18.88 22.30
N LYS A 122 -15.14 -17.89 23.08
CA LYS A 122 -13.95 -17.20 23.71
C LYS A 122 -12.53 -17.70 23.44
N VAL A 123 -11.68 -16.75 23.05
CA VAL A 123 -10.23 -16.86 22.83
C VAL A 123 -9.45 -16.50 24.12
N GLU A 124 -8.40 -17.30 24.46
CA GLU A 124 -7.39 -16.98 25.48
C GLU A 124 -6.16 -16.29 24.86
N PRO A 125 -5.44 -15.41 25.58
CA PRO A 125 -4.34 -14.62 25.03
C PRO A 125 -3.03 -15.42 24.91
N VAL A 126 -2.34 -15.24 23.77
CA VAL A 126 -1.04 -15.84 23.45
C VAL A 126 0.11 -15.02 24.03
N GLN A 127 1.14 -15.69 24.54
CA GLN A 127 2.37 -15.12 25.11
C GLN A 127 3.20 -14.34 24.08
N ARG A 128 3.70 -13.16 24.50
CA ARG A 128 4.57 -12.26 23.72
C ARG A 128 5.97 -12.86 23.54
N SER A 129 6.44 -12.97 22.31
CA SER A 129 7.85 -13.19 21.95
C SER A 129 8.40 -11.90 21.32
N GLN A 130 9.68 -11.61 21.55
CA GLN A 130 10.35 -10.49 20.86
C GLN A 130 10.23 -10.63 19.35
N LEU A 131 9.88 -9.51 18.66
CA LEU A 131 9.75 -9.47 17.21
C LEU A 131 11.14 -9.63 16.56
N SER A 132 11.25 -10.52 15.60
CA SER A 132 12.45 -10.60 14.77
C SER A 132 12.47 -9.42 13.76
N GLN A 133 13.64 -9.08 13.23
CA GLN A 133 13.74 -8.06 12.19
C GLN A 133 12.86 -8.39 10.96
N PHE A 134 12.70 -9.67 10.66
CA PHE A 134 11.80 -10.14 9.61
C PHE A 134 10.33 -9.81 9.93
N ASP A 135 9.90 -10.02 11.18
CA ASP A 135 8.55 -9.70 11.62
C ASP A 135 8.30 -8.18 11.58
N ILE A 136 9.28 -7.36 11.93
CA ILE A 136 9.17 -5.89 11.87
C ILE A 136 8.96 -5.43 10.41
N ILE A 137 9.76 -5.91 9.46
CA ILE A 137 9.62 -5.58 8.03
C ILE A 137 8.26 -6.03 7.50
N ALA A 138 7.81 -7.23 7.86
CA ALA A 138 6.49 -7.73 7.44
C ALA A 138 5.34 -6.89 8.01
N ASN A 139 5.43 -6.44 9.28
CA ASN A 139 4.46 -5.51 9.86
C ASN A 139 4.46 -4.15 9.14
N ILE A 140 5.65 -3.60 8.84
CA ILE A 140 5.76 -2.33 8.10
C ILE A 140 5.15 -2.48 6.70
N LYS A 141 5.35 -3.60 6.03
CA LYS A 141 4.74 -3.85 4.72
C LYS A 141 3.22 -3.83 4.80
N GLU A 142 2.63 -4.52 5.78
CA GLU A 142 1.17 -4.52 5.98
C GLU A 142 0.64 -3.13 6.33
N MET A 143 1.31 -2.42 7.23
CA MET A 143 0.95 -1.03 7.56
C MET A 143 1.05 -0.11 6.34
N SER A 144 2.04 -0.34 5.48
CA SER A 144 2.20 0.39 4.22
C SER A 144 1.05 0.10 3.26
N ASN A 145 0.59 -1.16 3.14
CA ASN A 145 -0.59 -1.51 2.34
C ASN A 145 -1.83 -0.74 2.78
N VAL A 146 -2.10 -0.70 4.09
CA VAL A 146 -3.23 0.08 4.65
C VAL A 146 -3.07 1.59 4.37
N ALA A 147 -1.86 2.12 4.55
CA ALA A 147 -1.57 3.54 4.28
C ALA A 147 -1.74 3.88 2.80
N LEU A 148 -1.32 2.99 1.89
CA LEU A 148 -1.46 3.13 0.45
C LEU A 148 -2.92 3.14 0.01
N GLY A 149 -3.77 2.26 0.57
CA GLY A 149 -5.20 2.24 0.26
C GLY A 149 -5.88 3.56 0.62
N THR A 150 -5.59 4.09 1.82
CA THR A 150 -6.09 5.41 2.25
C THR A 150 -5.58 6.52 1.33
N SER A 151 -4.28 6.50 1.00
CA SER A 151 -3.65 7.50 0.13
C SER A 151 -4.21 7.43 -1.30
N ALA A 152 -4.32 6.25 -1.90
CA ALA A 152 -4.89 6.05 -3.23
C ALA A 152 -6.34 6.56 -3.32
N SER A 153 -7.16 6.32 -2.29
CA SER A 153 -8.54 6.84 -2.23
C SER A 153 -8.58 8.36 -2.24
N LEU A 154 -7.73 9.03 -1.45
CA LEU A 154 -7.66 10.49 -1.41
C LEU A 154 -7.13 11.09 -2.72
N ILE A 155 -6.11 10.47 -3.31
CA ILE A 155 -5.58 10.90 -4.61
C ILE A 155 -6.64 10.71 -5.70
N SER A 156 -7.32 9.56 -5.73
CA SER A 156 -8.39 9.27 -6.67
C SER A 156 -9.54 10.28 -6.60
N GLU A 157 -9.95 10.65 -5.38
CA GLU A 157 -10.99 11.68 -5.18
C GLU A 157 -10.53 13.06 -5.69
N GLN A 158 -9.27 13.43 -5.43
CA GLN A 158 -8.70 14.71 -5.82
C GLN A 158 -8.47 14.81 -7.34
N VAL A 159 -7.96 13.74 -7.95
CA VAL A 159 -7.63 13.68 -9.39
C VAL A 159 -8.88 13.35 -10.24
N GLY A 160 -9.91 12.76 -9.63
CA GLY A 160 -11.12 12.32 -10.32
C GLY A 160 -10.90 11.09 -11.21
N GLN A 161 -9.85 10.31 -10.96
CA GLN A 161 -9.44 9.14 -11.72
C GLN A 161 -9.26 7.94 -10.79
N PHE A 162 -9.44 6.73 -11.32
CA PHE A 162 -9.08 5.53 -10.59
C PHE A 162 -7.56 5.38 -10.50
N ILE A 163 -7.07 5.10 -9.30
CA ILE A 163 -5.65 4.88 -9.03
C ILE A 163 -5.43 3.40 -8.71
N GLU A 164 -4.58 2.75 -9.50
CA GLU A 164 -4.19 1.37 -9.22
C GLU A 164 -3.50 1.30 -7.86
N MET A 165 -3.94 0.35 -7.03
CA MET A 165 -3.36 0.12 -5.72
C MET A 165 -1.95 -0.49 -5.87
N PRO A 166 -0.88 0.20 -5.44
CA PRO A 166 0.47 -0.32 -5.56
C PRO A 166 0.79 -1.38 -4.52
N ILE A 167 1.75 -2.25 -4.84
CA ILE A 167 2.36 -3.17 -3.87
C ILE A 167 3.62 -2.50 -3.32
N PRO A 168 3.73 -2.25 -1.99
CA PRO A 168 4.91 -1.64 -1.42
C PRO A 168 6.09 -2.61 -1.39
N ASN A 169 7.25 -2.12 -1.78
CA ASN A 169 8.54 -2.76 -1.54
C ASN A 169 9.17 -2.16 -0.27
N VAL A 170 9.36 -2.97 0.76
CA VAL A 170 9.94 -2.56 2.04
C VAL A 170 11.26 -3.28 2.20
N ALA A 171 12.36 -2.56 2.16
CA ALA A 171 13.70 -3.12 2.16
C ALA A 171 14.74 -2.21 2.84
N SER A 172 15.88 -2.79 3.19
CA SER A 172 17.07 -2.02 3.49
C SER A 172 18.00 -2.15 2.28
N LEU A 173 18.24 -1.04 1.58
CA LEU A 173 19.02 -0.99 0.36
C LEU A 173 20.39 -0.39 0.62
N HIS A 174 21.39 -0.94 -0.05
CA HIS A 174 22.71 -0.29 -0.08
C HIS A 174 22.64 1.00 -0.92
N GLN A 175 23.42 2.03 -0.55
CA GLN A 175 23.45 3.32 -1.28
C GLN A 175 23.60 3.16 -2.80
N SER A 176 24.39 2.16 -3.26
CA SER A 176 24.58 1.91 -4.70
C SER A 176 23.33 1.40 -5.40
N GLU A 177 22.51 0.59 -4.73
CA GLU A 177 21.25 0.04 -5.27
C GLU A 177 20.22 1.17 -5.37
N LEU A 178 20.07 1.96 -4.29
CA LEU A 178 19.19 3.12 -4.30
C LEU A 178 19.55 4.13 -5.40
N LYS A 179 20.87 4.36 -5.59
CA LYS A 179 21.34 5.22 -6.67
C LYS A 179 20.92 4.71 -8.06
N MET A 180 20.95 3.40 -8.29
CA MET A 180 20.48 2.80 -9.54
C MET A 180 18.98 2.99 -9.71
N THR A 181 18.19 2.74 -8.66
CA THR A 181 16.72 2.94 -8.68
C THR A 181 16.37 4.39 -9.04
N VAL A 182 16.98 5.36 -8.37
CA VAL A 182 16.73 6.79 -8.65
C VAL A 182 17.21 7.17 -10.04
N GLN A 183 18.34 6.61 -10.52
CA GLN A 183 18.84 6.87 -11.87
C GLN A 183 17.87 6.36 -12.94
N ASP A 184 17.31 5.17 -12.76
CA ASP A 184 16.33 4.61 -13.69
C ASP A 184 15.09 5.52 -13.80
N ILE A 185 14.62 6.10 -12.70
CA ILE A 185 13.50 7.06 -12.69
C ILE A 185 13.89 8.34 -13.45
N VAL A 186 15.10 8.86 -13.20
CA VAL A 186 15.61 10.11 -13.80
C VAL A 186 15.88 9.99 -15.29
N ASP A 187 16.17 8.79 -15.78
CA ASP A 187 16.43 8.53 -17.19
C ASP A 187 15.16 8.55 -18.06
N HIS A 188 13.96 8.57 -17.46
CA HIS A 188 12.72 8.84 -18.19
C HIS A 188 12.74 10.24 -18.81
N SER A 189 12.16 10.37 -20.01
CA SER A 189 12.29 11.59 -20.85
C SER A 189 11.68 12.83 -20.20
N GLU A 190 10.55 12.67 -19.51
CA GLU A 190 9.86 13.76 -18.81
C GLU A 190 9.49 13.28 -17.40
N TYR A 191 10.13 13.86 -16.39
CA TYR A 191 9.78 13.66 -15.00
C TYR A 191 9.83 14.99 -14.23
N ARG A 192 9.12 15.01 -13.10
CA ARG A 192 9.20 16.07 -12.09
C ARG A 192 9.43 15.43 -10.74
N ALA A 193 10.52 15.80 -10.10
CA ALA A 193 10.90 15.26 -8.80
C ALA A 193 10.61 16.27 -7.69
N VAL A 194 10.05 15.79 -6.60
CA VAL A 194 9.78 16.57 -5.38
C VAL A 194 10.37 15.83 -4.20
N SER A 195 11.08 16.54 -3.35
CA SER A 195 11.57 16.05 -2.07
C SER A 195 10.74 16.64 -0.93
N GLN A 196 10.41 15.82 0.06
CA GLN A 196 9.73 16.27 1.27
C GLN A 196 10.26 15.53 2.50
N ARG A 197 10.82 16.27 3.45
CA ARG A 197 11.35 15.72 4.71
C ARG A 197 10.27 15.53 5.75
N PHE A 198 10.44 14.49 6.57
CA PHE A 198 9.57 14.19 7.69
C PHE A 198 10.35 13.78 8.94
N VAL A 199 9.75 14.02 10.12
CA VAL A 199 10.38 13.75 11.42
C VAL A 199 9.33 13.52 12.50
N GLY A 200 9.52 12.52 13.33
CA GLY A 200 8.71 12.29 14.54
C GLY A 200 9.01 10.96 15.21
N HIS A 201 9.03 10.92 16.52
CA HIS A 201 9.17 9.71 17.35
C HIS A 201 10.34 8.77 16.97
N GLY A 202 11.51 9.35 16.64
CA GLY A 202 12.67 8.58 16.22
C GLY A 202 12.64 8.13 14.75
N ILE A 203 11.54 8.41 14.04
CA ILE A 203 11.38 8.13 12.61
C ILE A 203 11.70 9.42 11.85
N ASN A 204 12.81 9.40 11.12
CA ASN A 204 13.29 10.56 10.37
C ASN A 204 13.64 10.13 8.95
N GLY A 205 13.27 10.95 7.98
CA GLY A 205 13.56 10.62 6.60
C GLY A 205 13.15 11.69 5.60
N GLU A 206 13.23 11.29 4.35
CA GLU A 206 12.90 12.10 3.20
C GLU A 206 12.08 11.26 2.21
N ALA A 207 10.99 11.81 1.72
CA ALA A 207 10.20 11.21 0.65
C ALA A 207 10.64 11.85 -0.68
N LEU A 208 11.01 11.03 -1.64
CA LEU A 208 11.23 11.41 -3.02
C LEU A 208 9.99 10.99 -3.82
N VAL A 209 9.34 11.96 -4.48
CA VAL A 209 8.16 11.76 -5.32
C VAL A 209 8.53 12.14 -6.74
N CYS A 210 8.45 11.19 -7.66
CA CYS A 210 8.77 11.40 -9.07
C CYS A 210 7.52 11.16 -9.92
N LEU A 211 7.01 12.24 -10.51
CA LEU A 211 5.87 12.22 -11.41
C LEU A 211 6.37 12.17 -12.85
N HIS A 212 5.85 11.24 -13.65
CA HIS A 212 6.20 11.09 -15.06
C HIS A 212 5.03 10.57 -15.89
N GLY A 213 5.15 10.71 -17.21
CA GLY A 213 4.12 10.33 -18.18
C GLY A 213 3.50 11.54 -18.91
N ASP A 214 2.91 11.27 -20.07
CA ASP A 214 2.27 12.29 -20.92
C ASP A 214 1.05 12.95 -20.25
N GLY A 215 0.49 12.30 -19.22
CA GLY A 215 -0.64 12.76 -18.42
C GLY A 215 -0.34 13.95 -17.50
N LEU A 216 0.95 14.29 -17.26
CA LEU A 216 1.32 15.46 -16.45
C LEU A 216 0.71 16.77 -16.98
N SER A 217 0.70 16.93 -18.30
CA SER A 217 0.09 18.10 -18.96
C SER A 217 -1.44 18.10 -18.83
N GLN A 218 -2.08 16.94 -18.72
CA GLN A 218 -3.52 16.78 -18.53
C GLN A 218 -3.95 17.09 -17.10
N LEU A 219 -3.11 16.75 -16.09
CA LEU A 219 -3.35 17.12 -14.71
C LEU A 219 -3.54 18.64 -14.55
N ALA A 220 -2.72 19.45 -15.21
CA ALA A 220 -2.85 20.90 -15.17
C ALA A 220 -4.20 21.38 -15.70
N GLN A 221 -4.81 20.67 -16.65
CA GLN A 221 -6.16 20.97 -17.16
C GLN A 221 -7.26 20.54 -16.20
N VAL A 222 -7.10 19.41 -15.53
CA VAL A 222 -8.07 18.88 -14.55
C VAL A 222 -8.11 19.78 -13.30
N TYR A 223 -6.95 20.17 -12.78
CA TYR A 223 -6.84 21.04 -11.60
C TYR A 223 -7.12 22.51 -11.87
N GLY A 224 -6.79 23.00 -13.07
CA GLY A 224 -6.90 24.40 -13.45
C GLY A 224 -8.33 24.85 -13.80
N GLY A 225 -9.31 23.93 -13.83
CA GLY A 225 -10.69 24.25 -14.23
C GLY A 225 -10.77 24.75 -15.69
N SER A 226 -11.86 25.44 -16.03
CA SER A 226 -12.14 25.92 -17.40
C SER A 226 -11.24 27.09 -17.91
N ASP A 227 -10.25 27.52 -17.13
CA ASP A 227 -9.36 28.61 -17.50
C ASP A 227 -8.15 28.09 -18.27
N GLN A 228 -8.27 28.08 -19.62
CA GLN A 228 -7.23 27.62 -20.56
C GLN A 228 -5.88 28.38 -20.46
N ASN A 229 -5.81 29.47 -19.69
CA ASN A 229 -4.58 30.23 -19.47
C ASN A 229 -3.70 29.64 -18.34
N ILE A 230 -4.27 28.89 -17.42
CA ILE A 230 -3.55 28.29 -16.26
C ILE A 230 -2.61 27.17 -16.74
N ALA A 231 -3.03 26.38 -17.73
CA ALA A 231 -2.26 25.25 -18.28
C ALA A 231 -0.95 25.68 -19.03
N LYS A 232 -0.72 26.97 -19.26
CA LYS A 232 0.47 27.50 -19.97
C LYS A 232 1.47 28.21 -19.07
N ASP A 233 1.12 28.42 -17.79
CA ASP A 233 2.01 29.07 -16.85
C ASP A 233 2.81 28.00 -16.07
N GLN A 234 4.13 28.03 -16.21
CA GLN A 234 5.05 27.13 -15.49
C GLN A 234 4.87 27.18 -13.97
N ASN A 235 4.49 28.33 -13.42
CA ASN A 235 4.26 28.50 -11.99
C ASN A 235 3.04 27.69 -11.54
N SER A 236 1.94 27.69 -12.30
CA SER A 236 0.72 26.94 -11.97
C SER A 236 0.96 25.41 -12.04
N THR A 237 1.74 24.95 -13.01
CA THR A 237 2.12 23.54 -13.11
C THR A 237 2.98 23.10 -11.90
N SER A 238 3.91 23.96 -11.46
CA SER A 238 4.75 23.68 -10.29
C SER A 238 3.94 23.60 -9.00
N GLU A 239 2.93 24.45 -8.81
CA GLU A 239 2.03 24.41 -7.67
C GLU A 239 1.23 23.08 -7.62
N ILE A 240 0.67 22.67 -8.76
CA ILE A 240 -0.07 21.39 -8.87
C ILE A 240 0.83 20.19 -8.52
N ILE A 241 2.07 20.18 -9.00
CA ILE A 241 3.05 19.14 -8.72
C ILE A 241 3.38 19.08 -7.22
N LEU A 242 3.58 20.25 -6.60
CA LEU A 242 3.84 20.33 -5.16
C LEU A 242 2.64 19.88 -4.34
N ASP A 243 1.43 20.26 -4.73
CA ASP A 243 0.20 19.87 -4.03
C ASP A 243 -0.05 18.37 -4.13
N LEU A 244 0.13 17.79 -5.32
CA LEU A 244 -0.04 16.34 -5.52
C LEU A 244 1.03 15.54 -4.75
N ALA A 245 2.29 15.96 -4.80
CA ALA A 245 3.36 15.33 -4.04
C ALA A 245 3.10 15.43 -2.52
N ASN A 246 2.70 16.62 -2.05
CA ASN A 246 2.35 16.81 -0.64
C ASN A 246 1.14 15.96 -0.21
N LEU A 247 0.11 15.87 -1.04
CA LEU A 247 -1.04 15.00 -0.78
C LEU A 247 -0.60 13.53 -0.68
N THR A 248 0.20 13.05 -1.63
CA THR A 248 0.70 11.68 -1.67
C THR A 248 1.50 11.34 -0.41
N VAL A 249 2.47 12.18 -0.04
CA VAL A 249 3.32 11.94 1.13
C VAL A 249 2.54 12.08 2.43
N SER A 250 1.72 13.14 2.54
CA SER A 250 0.98 13.41 3.79
C SER A 250 -0.09 12.36 4.08
N SER A 251 -0.86 11.96 3.07
CA SER A 251 -1.91 10.93 3.24
C SER A 251 -1.33 9.58 3.65
N PHE A 252 -0.22 9.17 3.03
CA PHE A 252 0.50 7.96 3.42
C PHE A 252 1.01 8.04 4.85
N LEU A 253 1.79 9.08 5.19
CA LEU A 253 2.40 9.21 6.52
C LEU A 253 1.36 9.40 7.64
N VAL A 254 0.26 10.10 7.39
CA VAL A 254 -0.83 10.22 8.36
C VAL A 254 -1.48 8.87 8.64
N SER A 255 -1.79 8.10 7.61
CA SER A 255 -2.36 6.75 7.78
C SER A 255 -1.36 5.78 8.43
N PHE A 256 -0.10 5.84 8.03
CA PHE A 256 0.98 5.01 8.60
C PHE A 256 1.22 5.33 10.08
N SER A 257 1.38 6.61 10.44
CA SER A 257 1.63 7.05 11.81
C SER A 257 0.45 6.79 12.74
N LYS A 258 -0.78 6.88 12.23
CA LYS A 258 -2.01 6.56 12.99
C LYS A 258 -2.03 5.09 13.44
N GLN A 259 -1.52 4.17 12.63
CA GLN A 259 -1.46 2.75 12.99
C GLN A 259 -0.44 2.47 14.11
N LEU A 260 0.56 3.35 14.27
CA LEU A 260 1.57 3.30 15.34
C LEU A 260 1.21 4.14 16.57
N ASP A 261 0.09 4.86 16.53
CA ASP A 261 -0.31 5.86 17.55
C ASP A 261 0.77 6.92 17.80
N ILE A 262 1.42 7.41 16.74
CA ILE A 262 2.46 8.44 16.80
C ILE A 262 2.11 9.64 15.94
N SER A 263 2.88 10.73 16.11
CA SER A 263 2.78 11.92 15.26
C SER A 263 4.05 12.13 14.46
N ILE A 264 3.92 12.30 13.15
CA ILE A 264 5.00 12.63 12.21
C ILE A 264 4.75 14.03 11.65
N SER A 265 5.75 14.89 11.69
CA SER A 265 5.70 16.24 11.14
C SER A 265 6.35 16.30 9.77
N LEU A 266 5.70 16.96 8.83
CA LEU A 266 6.18 17.18 7.48
C LEU A 266 6.80 18.56 7.32
N ARG A 267 7.86 18.66 6.53
CA ARG A 267 8.39 19.93 6.02
C ARG A 267 7.72 20.30 4.71
N GLN A 268 7.93 21.53 4.24
CA GLN A 268 7.45 21.95 2.93
C GLN A 268 8.11 21.11 1.83
N PRO A 269 7.35 20.67 0.82
CA PRO A 269 7.89 20.00 -0.35
C PRO A 269 8.73 20.96 -1.20
N ILE A 270 9.76 20.44 -1.85
CA ILE A 270 10.70 21.20 -2.70
C ILE A 270 10.82 20.49 -4.03
N ILE A 271 10.64 21.22 -5.15
CA ILE A 271 10.92 20.70 -6.48
C ILE A 271 12.44 20.55 -6.62
N LEU A 272 12.86 19.42 -7.12
CA LEU A 272 14.24 19.14 -7.46
C LEU A 272 14.43 19.33 -8.97
N GLU A 273 15.30 20.26 -9.34
CA GLU A 273 15.66 20.43 -10.74
C GLU A 273 16.49 19.23 -11.24
N LYS A 274 16.32 18.87 -12.51
CA LYS A 274 16.95 17.68 -13.11
C LYS A 274 18.47 17.68 -12.93
N GLU A 275 19.10 18.82 -13.18
CA GLU A 275 20.55 19.01 -13.04
C GLU A 275 21.00 18.82 -11.58
N GLN A 276 20.22 19.34 -10.63
CA GLN A 276 20.52 19.22 -9.19
C GLN A 276 20.41 17.76 -8.73
N LEU A 277 19.40 17.04 -9.20
CA LEU A 277 19.21 15.64 -8.83
C LEU A 277 20.32 14.76 -9.44
N GLN A 278 20.66 14.95 -10.72
CA GLN A 278 21.74 14.24 -11.38
C GLN A 278 23.11 14.55 -10.76
N GLU A 279 23.38 15.81 -10.45
CA GLU A 279 24.62 16.23 -9.80
C GLU A 279 24.72 15.64 -8.37
N SER A 280 23.64 15.71 -7.62
CA SER A 280 23.54 15.15 -6.26
C SER A 280 23.74 13.64 -6.23
N LEU A 281 23.19 12.91 -7.19
CA LEU A 281 23.42 11.48 -7.37
C LEU A 281 24.87 11.19 -7.79
N GLY A 282 25.42 12.00 -8.71
CA GLY A 282 26.80 11.87 -9.19
C GLY A 282 27.84 12.05 -8.07
N CYS A 283 27.64 13.04 -7.22
CA CYS A 283 28.55 13.39 -6.12
C CYS A 283 28.26 12.66 -4.80
N ASN A 284 27.29 11.73 -4.76
CA ASN A 284 26.76 11.12 -3.53
C ASN A 284 26.21 12.13 -2.51
N GLN A 285 25.97 13.37 -2.91
CA GLN A 285 25.57 14.45 -2.01
C GLN A 285 24.15 14.23 -1.48
N PHE A 286 23.25 13.69 -2.31
CA PHE A 286 21.88 13.32 -1.92
C PHE A 286 21.87 12.26 -0.81
N LEU A 287 22.82 11.32 -0.84
CA LEU A 287 22.92 10.21 0.11
C LEU A 287 23.94 10.45 1.23
N SER A 288 24.62 11.62 1.22
CA SER A 288 25.73 11.89 2.16
C SER A 288 25.32 11.95 3.64
N GLY A 289 24.02 12.14 3.90
CA GLY A 289 23.43 12.14 5.25
C GLY A 289 23.00 10.76 5.75
N TYR A 290 23.02 9.75 4.89
CA TYR A 290 22.56 8.41 5.24
C TYR A 290 23.71 7.44 5.47
N ASP A 291 23.46 6.38 6.26
CA ASP A 291 24.37 5.25 6.43
C ASP A 291 24.55 4.47 5.12
N LYS A 292 25.46 3.47 5.13
CA LYS A 292 25.67 2.61 3.95
C LYS A 292 24.42 1.87 3.50
N ASP A 293 23.59 1.49 4.46
CA ASP A 293 22.32 0.84 4.24
C ASP A 293 21.20 1.81 4.65
N ILE A 294 20.23 1.97 3.79
CA ILE A 294 19.11 2.91 3.93
C ILE A 294 17.83 2.09 3.96
N PHE A 295 17.01 2.31 4.97
CA PHE A 295 15.71 1.69 5.03
C PHE A 295 14.75 2.42 4.09
N THR A 296 14.09 1.68 3.19
CA THR A 296 13.21 2.24 2.16
C THR A 296 11.81 1.62 2.18
N ILE A 297 10.82 2.45 1.83
CA ILE A 297 9.49 2.02 1.42
C ILE A 297 9.26 2.61 0.03
N GLU A 298 9.07 1.76 -0.97
CA GLU A 298 8.96 2.14 -2.38
C GLU A 298 7.63 1.66 -2.95
N PHE A 299 6.98 2.47 -3.76
CA PHE A 299 5.78 2.09 -4.49
C PHE A 299 5.51 3.03 -5.66
N VAL A 300 4.64 2.61 -6.59
CA VAL A 300 4.28 3.40 -7.78
C VAL A 300 2.77 3.46 -7.91
N TYR A 301 2.20 4.67 -7.82
CA TYR A 301 0.83 4.89 -8.21
C TYR A 301 0.71 5.05 -9.72
N LYS A 302 -0.30 4.42 -10.30
CA LYS A 302 -0.64 4.55 -11.73
C LYS A 302 -2.10 4.86 -11.88
N SER A 303 -2.44 5.65 -12.89
CA SER A 303 -3.83 5.85 -13.30
C SER A 303 -4.17 4.91 -14.46
N GLU A 304 -5.37 4.31 -14.45
CA GLU A 304 -5.84 3.47 -15.57
C GLU A 304 -6.22 4.34 -16.81
N ASP A 305 -6.67 5.58 -16.59
CA ASP A 305 -7.30 6.40 -17.63
C ASP A 305 -6.36 7.39 -18.30
N ILE A 306 -5.26 7.75 -17.64
CA ILE A 306 -4.26 8.68 -18.15
C ILE A 306 -2.86 8.09 -17.98
N ASP A 307 -1.99 8.35 -18.93
CA ASP A 307 -0.58 7.94 -18.83
C ASP A 307 0.16 8.79 -17.79
N LEU A 308 -0.10 8.48 -16.53
CA LEU A 308 0.52 9.13 -15.38
C LEU A 308 0.99 8.07 -14.37
N ALA A 309 2.25 8.15 -14.03
CA ALA A 309 2.84 7.37 -12.94
C ALA A 309 3.50 8.31 -11.91
N CYS A 310 3.44 7.88 -10.67
CA CYS A 310 4.02 8.56 -9.52
C CYS A 310 4.83 7.57 -8.70
N ASP A 311 6.15 7.57 -8.91
CA ASP A 311 7.08 6.79 -8.09
C ASP A 311 7.32 7.50 -6.77
N VAL A 312 7.19 6.78 -5.68
CA VAL A 312 7.41 7.30 -4.32
C VAL A 312 8.41 6.42 -3.60
N ILE A 313 9.45 7.05 -3.07
CA ILE A 313 10.49 6.40 -2.28
C ILE A 313 10.62 7.14 -0.95
N PHE A 314 10.28 6.48 0.14
CA PHE A 314 10.60 6.94 1.48
C PHE A 314 11.98 6.44 1.86
N LEU A 315 12.88 7.36 2.20
CA LEU A 315 14.24 7.11 2.63
C LEU A 315 14.36 7.38 4.11
N MET A 316 14.79 6.41 4.88
CA MET A 316 14.88 6.51 6.33
C MET A 316 16.23 5.96 6.82
N HIS A 317 16.74 6.51 7.92
CA HIS A 317 17.87 5.92 8.62
C HIS A 317 17.51 4.55 9.22
N ASN A 318 18.45 3.63 9.31
CA ASN A 318 18.23 2.33 9.95
C ASN A 318 17.76 2.43 11.41
N GLU A 319 18.10 3.52 12.09
CA GLU A 319 17.56 3.82 13.43
C GLU A 319 16.04 3.96 13.43
N SER A 320 15.45 4.43 12.33
CA SER A 320 13.98 4.51 12.19
C SER A 320 13.33 3.13 12.16
N LEU A 321 13.98 2.13 11.56
CA LEU A 321 13.51 0.74 11.59
C LEU A 321 13.46 0.20 13.03
N ASN A 322 14.51 0.48 13.81
CA ASN A 322 14.55 0.09 15.22
C ASN A 322 13.46 0.81 16.03
N ALA A 323 13.29 2.13 15.82
CA ALA A 323 12.24 2.90 16.48
C ALA A 323 10.84 2.36 16.17
N ILE A 324 10.56 1.98 14.92
CA ILE A 324 9.30 1.34 14.55
C ILE A 324 9.15 -0.02 15.25
N GLY A 325 10.22 -0.82 15.31
CA GLY A 325 10.23 -2.10 16.02
C GLY A 325 9.88 -1.95 17.50
N ASP A 326 10.52 -1.01 18.19
CA ASP A 326 10.26 -0.72 19.62
C ASP A 326 8.79 -0.29 19.85
N ILE A 327 8.23 0.50 18.94
CA ILE A 327 6.82 0.91 19.00
C ILE A 327 5.90 -0.29 18.78
N LEU A 328 6.16 -1.11 17.76
CA LEU A 328 5.36 -2.32 17.47
C LEU A 328 5.36 -3.30 18.64
N GLU A 329 6.48 -3.50 19.35
CA GLU A 329 6.53 -4.35 20.55
C GLU A 329 5.67 -3.80 21.69
N THR A 330 5.37 -2.50 21.67
CA THR A 330 4.55 -1.84 22.71
C THR A 330 3.05 -1.91 22.36
N VAL A 331 2.71 -1.88 21.07
CA VAL A 331 1.33 -1.81 20.56
C VAL A 331 0.73 -3.21 20.34
N LEU A 332 1.55 -4.20 19.96
CA LEU A 332 1.15 -5.60 19.73
C LEU A 332 1.25 -6.43 21.02
#